data_6002eeafbd73588a6fc8c06100c9c94d
#
_entry.id   6002eeafbd73588a6fc8c06100c9c94d
#
_cell.length_a   1.000
_cell.length_b   1.000
_cell.length_c   1.000
_cell.angle_alpha   90.00
_cell.angle_beta   90.00
_cell.angle_gamma   90.00
#
_symmetry.space_group_name_H-M   'P 1'
#
loop_
_entity.id
_entity.type
_entity.pdbx_description
1 polymer ?
#
loop_
_entity_poly.entity_id
_entity_poly.type
_entity_poly.pdbx_seq_one_letter_code
_entity_poly.pdbx_strand_id
1 'polypeptide(L)'
;VNCREMEARVWSDPQVLEILRNDYVIVALYSDDKKVLPESEWVTTDSGKVLKSLGKINSYYALKTFGVNAQPYYVLQGRDGKLLVPPRGYDLSIPGFVAFLRSGLEAYHNRQ
;
A
#
# COMPACT_ATOMS: atom_id res chain seq x y z
N VAL A 1 -9.30 1.36 -11.72
CA VAL A 1 -10.74 1.15 -11.51
C VAL A 1 -11.00 0.66 -10.10
N ASN A 2 -10.35 -0.44 -9.71
CA ASN A 2 -10.58 -1.02 -8.37
C ASN A 2 -10.11 -0.11 -7.23
N CYS A 3 -9.02 0.63 -7.43
CA CYS A 3 -8.53 1.57 -6.42
C CYS A 3 -9.51 2.71 -6.18
N ARG A 4 -10.12 3.24 -7.25
CA ARG A 4 -11.14 4.28 -7.13
C ARG A 4 -12.40 3.78 -6.44
N GLU A 5 -12.80 2.54 -6.69
CA GLU A 5 -13.93 1.94 -6.00
C GLU A 5 -13.67 1.82 -4.51
N MET A 6 -12.47 1.39 -4.14
CA MET A 6 -12.10 1.33 -2.73
C MET A 6 -12.15 2.71 -2.07
N GLU A 7 -11.61 3.73 -2.73
CA GLU A 7 -11.65 5.11 -2.23
C GLU A 7 -13.09 5.60 -2.07
N ALA A 8 -13.93 5.35 -3.06
CA ALA A 8 -15.31 5.86 -3.06
C ALA A 8 -16.23 5.10 -2.10
N ARG A 9 -16.03 3.80 -1.92
CA ARG A 9 -16.98 2.93 -1.24
C ARG A 9 -16.52 2.44 0.12
N VAL A 10 -15.22 2.38 0.37
CA VAL A 10 -14.66 1.87 1.62
C VAL A 10 -13.97 2.99 2.40
N TRP A 11 -13.03 3.68 1.78
CA TRP A 11 -12.27 4.74 2.48
C TRP A 11 -13.14 5.92 2.90
N SER A 12 -14.20 6.20 2.15
CA SER A 12 -15.13 7.29 2.48
C SER A 12 -16.04 6.98 3.65
N ASP A 13 -16.10 5.71 4.09
CA ASP A 13 -16.87 5.35 5.26
C ASP A 13 -16.33 6.09 6.48
N PRO A 14 -17.21 6.73 7.30
CA PRO A 14 -16.73 7.53 8.44
C PRO A 14 -15.85 6.77 9.42
N GLN A 15 -16.14 5.52 9.69
CA GLN A 15 -15.36 4.70 10.62
C GLN A 15 -13.97 4.38 10.05
N VAL A 16 -13.90 4.01 8.77
CA VAL A 16 -12.63 3.75 8.08
C VAL A 16 -11.79 5.02 8.04
N LEU A 17 -12.40 6.13 7.63
CA LEU A 17 -11.71 7.40 7.50
C LEU A 17 -11.15 7.89 8.82
N GLU A 18 -11.89 7.73 9.91
CA GLU A 18 -11.43 8.10 11.25
C GLU A 18 -10.17 7.32 11.65
N ILE A 19 -10.17 6.01 11.44
CA ILE A 19 -9.01 5.16 11.77
C ILE A 19 -7.81 5.55 10.90
N LEU A 20 -8.00 5.74 9.60
CA LEU A 20 -6.92 6.11 8.69
C LEU A 20 -6.33 7.48 9.07
N ARG A 21 -7.16 8.42 9.44
CA ARG A 21 -6.72 9.78 9.77
C ARG A 21 -5.99 9.85 11.10
N ASN A 22 -6.44 9.12 12.10
CA ASN A 22 -5.95 9.25 13.48
C ASN A 22 -4.85 8.27 13.83
N ASP A 23 -4.83 7.08 13.23
CA ASP A 23 -4.00 5.98 13.72
C ASP A 23 -2.92 5.55 12.72
N TYR A 24 -2.95 6.04 11.49
CA TYR A 24 -2.03 5.61 10.43
C TYR A 24 -1.38 6.79 9.73
N VAL A 25 -0.16 6.58 9.26
CA VAL A 25 0.47 7.42 8.24
C VAL A 25 0.25 6.72 6.91
N ILE A 26 -0.41 7.40 5.98
CA ILE A 26 -0.79 6.80 4.70
C ILE A 26 0.24 7.13 3.63
N VAL A 27 0.74 6.10 2.96
CA VAL A 27 1.61 6.24 1.80
C VAL A 27 0.95 5.51 0.64
N ALA A 28 0.71 6.21 -0.46
CA ALA A 28 0.13 5.63 -1.66
C ALA A 28 1.19 5.54 -2.76
N LEU A 29 1.41 4.32 -3.25
CA LEU A 29 2.36 4.07 -4.33
C LEU A 29 1.58 3.73 -5.59
N TYR A 30 1.47 4.70 -6.50
CA TYR A 30 0.75 4.52 -7.75
C TYR A 30 1.65 3.86 -8.79
N SER A 31 1.16 2.79 -9.41
CA SER A 31 1.91 2.04 -10.41
C SER A 31 1.67 2.55 -11.83
N ASP A 32 0.67 3.38 -12.02
CA ASP A 32 0.32 3.98 -13.31
C ASP A 32 0.86 5.40 -13.48
N ASP A 33 1.63 5.91 -12.53
CA ASP A 33 2.22 7.23 -12.60
C ASP A 33 3.32 7.26 -13.66
N LYS A 34 3.14 8.07 -14.69
CA LYS A 34 4.04 8.16 -15.84
C LYS A 34 5.18 9.16 -15.66
N LYS A 35 5.26 9.81 -14.49
CA LYS A 35 6.31 10.79 -14.23
C LYS A 35 7.69 10.16 -14.36
N VAL A 36 8.53 10.74 -15.22
CA VAL A 36 9.93 10.33 -15.36
C VAL A 36 10.76 11.04 -14.31
N LEU A 37 11.53 10.27 -13.55
CA LEU A 37 12.37 10.79 -12.48
C LEU A 37 13.74 11.23 -13.01
N PRO A 38 14.47 12.07 -12.25
CA PRO A 38 15.86 12.38 -12.56
C PRO A 38 16.69 11.09 -12.60
N GLU A 39 17.73 11.08 -13.42
CA GLU A 39 18.59 9.90 -13.63
C GLU A 39 19.14 9.35 -12.31
N SER A 40 19.43 10.21 -11.34
CA SER A 40 19.91 9.81 -10.02
C SER A 40 18.94 8.94 -9.22
N GLU A 41 17.66 8.95 -9.62
CA GLU A 41 16.61 8.19 -8.94
C GLU A 41 16.14 6.98 -9.75
N TRP A 42 16.74 6.71 -10.91
CA TRP A 42 16.42 5.53 -11.70
C TRP A 42 16.83 4.26 -10.97
N VAL A 43 16.08 3.19 -11.19
CA VAL A 43 16.30 1.90 -10.56
C VAL A 43 16.65 0.88 -11.63
N THR A 44 17.71 0.11 -11.40
CA THR A 44 18.09 -1.00 -12.28
C THR A 44 17.60 -2.30 -11.64
N THR A 45 16.81 -3.07 -12.40
CA THR A 45 16.30 -4.34 -11.93
C THR A 45 17.38 -5.42 -11.90
N ASP A 46 17.08 -6.55 -11.27
CA ASP A 46 17.98 -7.70 -11.22
C ASP A 46 18.34 -8.24 -12.62
N SER A 47 17.44 -8.05 -13.60
CA SER A 47 17.68 -8.45 -14.99
C SER A 47 18.46 -7.41 -15.80
N GLY A 48 18.81 -6.28 -15.20
CA GLY A 48 19.56 -5.21 -15.85
C GLY A 48 18.71 -4.16 -16.55
N LYS A 49 17.38 -4.24 -16.45
CA LYS A 49 16.49 -3.24 -17.03
C LYS A 49 16.48 -1.98 -16.19
N VAL A 50 16.57 -0.82 -16.84
CA VAL A 50 16.53 0.47 -16.15
C VAL A 50 15.10 1.01 -16.11
N LEU A 51 14.59 1.27 -14.92
CA LEU A 51 13.25 1.84 -14.70
C LEU A 51 13.38 3.33 -14.44
N LYS A 52 12.67 4.12 -15.23
CA LYS A 52 12.80 5.59 -15.23
C LYS A 52 11.57 6.31 -14.72
N SER A 53 10.38 5.69 -14.78
CA SER A 53 9.14 6.30 -14.35
C SER A 53 8.77 5.88 -12.95
N LEU A 54 8.11 6.79 -12.22
CA LEU A 54 7.71 6.54 -10.85
C LEU A 54 6.81 5.31 -10.73
N GLY A 55 5.84 5.16 -11.64
CA GLY A 55 4.93 4.01 -11.61
C GLY A 55 5.65 2.68 -11.78
N LYS A 56 6.60 2.60 -12.70
CA LYS A 56 7.37 1.37 -12.91
C LYS A 56 8.26 1.04 -11.72
N ILE A 57 8.84 2.05 -11.11
CA ILE A 57 9.67 1.88 -9.90
C ILE A 57 8.79 1.40 -8.73
N ASN A 58 7.60 2.00 -8.56
CA ASN A 58 6.66 1.57 -7.53
C ASN A 58 6.21 0.12 -7.71
N SER A 59 5.90 -0.26 -8.95
CA SER A 59 5.51 -1.64 -9.28
C SER A 59 6.61 -2.64 -8.98
N TYR A 60 7.84 -2.30 -9.34
CA TYR A 60 9.01 -3.15 -9.08
C TYR A 60 9.24 -3.29 -7.58
N TYR A 61 9.13 -2.20 -6.83
CA TYR A 61 9.25 -2.22 -5.38
C TYR A 61 8.22 -3.14 -4.74
N ALA A 62 6.96 -3.05 -5.17
CA ALA A 62 5.89 -3.89 -4.64
C ALA A 62 6.13 -5.37 -4.96
N LEU A 63 6.54 -5.67 -6.19
CA LEU A 63 6.81 -7.03 -6.60
C LEU A 63 7.99 -7.62 -5.82
N LYS A 64 9.08 -6.88 -5.69
CA LYS A 64 10.29 -7.35 -5.03
C LYS A 64 10.11 -7.46 -3.52
N THR A 65 9.43 -6.50 -2.90
CA THR A 65 9.25 -6.43 -1.45
C THR A 65 8.14 -7.34 -0.96
N PHE A 66 7.02 -7.39 -1.68
CA PHE A 66 5.81 -8.08 -1.25
C PHE A 66 5.39 -9.25 -2.15
N GLY A 67 6.06 -9.42 -3.28
CA GLY A 67 5.72 -10.48 -4.24
C GLY A 67 4.40 -10.26 -4.97
N VAL A 68 3.94 -9.02 -5.11
CA VAL A 68 2.62 -8.69 -5.64
C VAL A 68 2.72 -7.73 -6.81
N ASN A 69 1.82 -7.93 -7.80
CA ASN A 69 1.63 -6.97 -8.89
C ASN A 69 0.15 -6.65 -9.12
N ALA A 70 -0.71 -7.07 -8.21
CA ALA A 70 -2.15 -6.77 -8.25
C ALA A 70 -2.47 -5.46 -7.54
N GLN A 71 -3.57 -4.81 -7.94
CA GLN A 71 -4.02 -3.56 -7.36
C GLN A 71 -5.53 -3.55 -7.17
N PRO A 72 -6.02 -2.97 -6.09
CA PRO A 72 -5.28 -2.41 -4.95
C PRO A 72 -4.66 -3.49 -4.07
N TYR A 73 -3.65 -3.12 -3.31
CA TYR A 73 -3.01 -4.01 -2.36
C TYR A 73 -2.61 -3.21 -1.12
N TYR A 74 -3.06 -3.62 0.04
CA TYR A 74 -2.89 -2.89 1.29
C TYR A 74 -1.94 -3.63 2.21
N VAL A 75 -0.96 -2.90 2.71
CA VAL A 75 0.08 -3.42 3.59
C VAL A 75 0.14 -2.54 4.83
N LEU A 76 0.10 -3.14 6.01
CA LEU A 76 0.27 -2.44 7.27
C LEU A 76 1.66 -2.76 7.81
N GLN A 77 2.49 -1.73 7.94
CA GLN A 77 3.88 -1.87 8.38
C GLN A 77 4.10 -1.20 9.73
N GLY A 78 4.93 -1.82 10.55
CA GLY A 78 5.42 -1.19 11.75
C GLY A 78 6.63 -0.30 11.49
N ARG A 79 7.23 0.23 12.55
CA ARG A 79 8.40 1.11 12.46
C ARG A 79 9.61 0.45 11.84
N ASP A 80 9.72 -0.86 11.97
CA ASP A 80 10.81 -1.66 11.42
C ASP A 80 10.62 -2.01 9.95
N GLY A 81 9.51 -1.56 9.33
CA GLY A 81 9.18 -1.87 7.95
C GLY A 81 8.59 -3.26 7.75
N LYS A 82 8.40 -4.04 8.81
CA LYS A 82 7.84 -5.38 8.70
C LYS A 82 6.32 -5.35 8.73
N LEU A 83 5.70 -6.35 8.09
CA LEU A 83 4.25 -6.49 8.08
C LEU A 83 3.73 -6.78 9.47
N LEU A 84 2.66 -6.07 9.84
CA LEU A 84 1.96 -6.28 11.12
C LEU A 84 0.98 -7.43 11.04
N VAL A 85 0.30 -7.55 9.90
CA VAL A 85 -0.73 -8.56 9.65
C VAL A 85 -0.65 -8.96 8.18
N PRO A 86 -1.30 -10.07 7.77
CA PRO A 86 -1.35 -10.44 6.36
C PRO A 86 -1.96 -9.31 5.52
N PRO A 87 -1.42 -9.06 4.31
CA PRO A 87 -1.92 -8.00 3.43
C PRO A 87 -3.36 -8.27 2.97
N ARG A 88 -4.03 -7.21 2.52
CA ARG A 88 -5.40 -7.27 2.01
C ARG A 88 -5.46 -6.68 0.61
N GLY A 89 -6.16 -7.36 -0.30
CA GLY A 89 -6.37 -6.89 -1.66
C GLY A 89 -7.70 -6.19 -1.85
N TYR A 90 -8.25 -6.32 -3.06
CA TYR A 90 -9.53 -5.70 -3.41
C TYR A 90 -10.68 -6.45 -2.73
N ASP A 91 -11.35 -5.77 -1.81
CA ASP A 91 -12.52 -6.29 -1.11
C ASP A 91 -13.31 -5.09 -0.60
N LEU A 92 -14.56 -4.98 -1.03
CA LEU A 92 -15.42 -3.84 -0.70
C LEU A 92 -16.12 -3.96 0.65
N SER A 93 -15.80 -4.97 1.45
CA SER A 93 -16.38 -5.13 2.78
C SER A 93 -15.83 -4.05 3.73
N ILE A 94 -16.70 -3.13 4.16
CA ILE A 94 -16.36 -2.11 5.14
C ILE A 94 -16.01 -2.74 6.50
N PRO A 95 -16.84 -3.66 7.06
CA PRO A 95 -16.46 -4.31 8.32
C PRO A 95 -15.16 -5.07 8.21
N GLY A 96 -14.89 -5.71 7.07
CA GLY A 96 -13.63 -6.41 6.82
C GLY A 96 -12.43 -5.47 6.82
N PHE A 97 -12.56 -4.31 6.19
CA PHE A 97 -11.49 -3.32 6.16
C PHE A 97 -11.22 -2.71 7.53
N VAL A 98 -12.27 -2.41 8.29
CA VAL A 98 -12.15 -1.94 9.68
C VAL A 98 -11.43 -2.98 10.53
N ALA A 99 -11.81 -4.25 10.42
CA ALA A 99 -11.16 -5.34 11.14
C ALA A 99 -9.68 -5.46 10.77
N PHE A 100 -9.36 -5.31 9.49
CA PHE A 100 -7.99 -5.31 8.99
C PHE A 100 -7.17 -4.19 9.64
N LEU A 101 -7.67 -2.96 9.62
CA LEU A 101 -6.97 -1.81 10.21
C LEU A 101 -6.80 -1.97 11.72
N ARG A 102 -7.83 -2.44 12.42
CA ARG A 102 -7.77 -2.66 13.87
C ARG A 102 -6.80 -3.77 14.25
N SER A 103 -6.76 -4.85 13.45
CA SER A 103 -5.81 -5.93 13.70
C SER A 103 -4.36 -5.47 13.55
N GLY A 104 -4.10 -4.55 12.62
CA GLY A 104 -2.80 -3.92 12.46
C GLY A 104 -2.40 -3.09 13.68
N LEU A 105 -3.33 -2.30 14.20
CA LEU A 105 -3.08 -1.49 15.41
C LEU A 105 -2.80 -2.37 16.62
N GLU A 106 -3.58 -3.43 16.79
CA GLU A 106 -3.39 -4.39 17.88
C GLU A 106 -2.01 -5.05 17.78
N ALA A 107 -1.63 -5.51 16.60
CA ALA A 107 -0.31 -6.12 16.38
C ALA A 107 0.82 -5.11 16.66
N TYR A 108 0.64 -3.87 16.28
CA TYR A 108 1.61 -2.81 16.51
C TYR A 108 1.82 -2.58 18.02
N HIS A 109 0.73 -2.46 18.77
CA HIS A 109 0.80 -2.23 20.21
C HIS A 109 1.40 -3.43 20.94
N ASN A 110 1.12 -4.65 20.50
CA ASN A 110 1.65 -5.86 21.13
C ASN A 110 3.14 -6.05 20.90
N ARG A 111 3.73 -5.38 19.90
CA ARG A 111 5.16 -5.48 19.60
C ARG A 111 6.01 -4.42 20.30
N GLN A 112 5.41 -3.53 21.05
CA GLN A 112 6.13 -2.46 21.74
C GLN A 112 6.60 -2.83 23.14
#